data_cb92e4f57a77ae9abe51978209d68ec1
#
_entry.id   cb92e4f57a77ae9abe51978209d68ec1
#
_cell.length_a   1.000
_cell.length_b   1.000
_cell.length_c   1.000
_cell.angle_alpha   90.00
_cell.angle_beta   90.00
_cell.angle_gamma   90.00
#
_symmetry.space_group_name_H-M   'P 1'
#
loop_
_entity.id
_entity.type
_entity.pdbx_description
1 polymer ?
#
loop_
_entity_poly.entity_id
_entity_poly.type
_entity_poly.pdbx_seq_one_letter_code
_entity_poly.pdbx_strand_id
1 'polypeptide(L)'
;MTQLEKQNKLSAAVLESVNEVQKLGYTVLYAANYGSHNYNLDVNNDEYQSDIDTKVIILPTLEELVHNTKPVSTTIEISTGQCDIKDIRAFVPTLLKANIQFLEILMARSSWINPLYKQDFMWFVDNIESLIKESKNELLKSIKGMCYEKEKALCHPYPTIKWKIDKWGYDGKQLHHIMRLKDFIDNYFYDNRTFKYGIWYEEEDPRKQLMMQAKLNKLPLKQALDWADIYCNLVSREVDRLIDGIPSTGEYRALYQRKADEIIIKNIKKKIREES
;
A
#
# COMPACT_ATOMS: atom_id res chain seq x y z
N MET A 1 9.09 15.21 17.21
CA MET A 1 8.83 15.71 15.83
C MET A 1 7.39 16.19 15.75
N THR A 2 7.16 17.42 15.32
CA THR A 2 5.82 18.00 15.13
C THR A 2 5.11 17.34 13.92
N GLN A 3 3.78 17.48 13.83
CA GLN A 3 3.04 16.99 12.66
C GLN A 3 3.49 17.68 11.36
N LEU A 4 3.84 18.95 11.41
CA LEU A 4 4.34 19.70 10.26
C LEU A 4 5.70 19.17 9.79
N GLU A 5 6.63 18.93 10.71
CA GLU A 5 7.92 18.32 10.39
C GLU A 5 7.78 16.94 9.78
N LYS A 6 6.86 16.12 10.29
CA LYS A 6 6.53 14.82 9.75
C LYS A 6 6.00 14.93 8.32
N GLN A 7 5.05 15.85 8.09
CA GLN A 7 4.48 16.06 6.75
C GLN A 7 5.55 16.54 5.76
N ASN A 8 6.44 17.44 6.17
CA ASN A 8 7.53 17.92 5.33
C ASN A 8 8.50 16.79 4.95
N LYS A 9 8.86 15.90 5.89
CA LYS A 9 9.71 14.73 5.61
C LYS A 9 9.05 13.77 4.61
N LEU A 10 7.75 13.49 4.76
CA LEU A 10 7.00 12.65 3.82
C LEU A 10 6.99 13.26 2.41
N SER A 11 6.73 14.57 2.33
CA SER A 11 6.71 15.28 1.04
C SER A 11 8.09 15.32 0.38
N ALA A 12 9.16 15.50 1.17
CA ALA A 12 10.53 15.46 0.66
C ALA A 12 10.88 14.08 0.09
N ALA A 13 10.55 12.98 0.79
CA ALA A 13 10.79 11.62 0.32
C ALA A 13 10.03 11.30 -0.99
N VAL A 14 8.79 11.75 -1.09
CA VAL A 14 7.98 11.60 -2.32
C VAL A 14 8.62 12.37 -3.48
N LEU A 15 9.07 13.60 -3.27
CA LEU A 15 9.73 14.41 -4.30
C LEU A 15 11.09 13.84 -4.70
N GLU A 16 11.87 13.33 -3.75
CA GLU A 16 13.12 12.62 -4.03
C GLU A 16 12.85 11.43 -4.95
N SER A 17 11.86 10.60 -4.63
CA SER A 17 11.48 9.46 -5.46
C SER A 17 11.09 9.86 -6.88
N VAL A 18 10.30 10.93 -7.03
CA VAL A 18 9.95 11.46 -8.36
C VAL A 18 11.21 11.84 -9.15
N ASN A 19 12.13 12.57 -8.52
CA ASN A 19 13.36 13.02 -9.16
C ASN A 19 14.27 11.85 -9.56
N GLU A 20 14.47 10.87 -8.66
CA GLU A 20 15.32 9.70 -8.96
C GLU A 20 14.71 8.86 -10.10
N VAL A 21 13.40 8.64 -10.11
CA VAL A 21 12.74 7.90 -11.18
C VAL A 21 12.79 8.65 -12.51
N GLN A 22 12.67 9.98 -12.49
CA GLN A 22 12.85 10.81 -13.70
C GLN A 22 14.28 10.77 -14.25
N LYS A 23 15.30 10.74 -13.39
CA LYS A 23 16.71 10.57 -13.81
C LYS A 23 16.95 9.23 -14.53
N LEU A 24 16.17 8.20 -14.21
CA LEU A 24 16.18 6.92 -14.91
C LEU A 24 15.49 6.98 -16.30
N GLY A 25 14.97 8.13 -16.71
CA GLY A 25 14.31 8.34 -18.00
C GLY A 25 12.81 8.07 -18.01
N TYR A 26 12.21 7.72 -16.86
CA TYR A 26 10.78 7.42 -16.81
C TYR A 26 9.89 8.67 -16.75
N THR A 27 8.74 8.60 -17.38
CA THR A 27 7.68 9.59 -17.19
C THR A 27 6.85 9.24 -15.94
N VAL A 28 7.04 9.99 -14.86
CA VAL A 28 6.29 9.78 -13.61
C VAL A 28 4.87 10.33 -13.76
N LEU A 29 3.88 9.51 -13.41
CA LEU A 29 2.47 9.87 -13.33
C LEU A 29 2.06 10.27 -11.91
N TYR A 30 2.43 9.45 -10.94
CA TYR A 30 2.02 9.57 -9.54
C TYR A 30 3.11 9.02 -8.63
N ALA A 31 3.25 9.63 -7.47
CA ALA A 31 4.10 9.12 -6.40
C ALA A 31 3.43 9.35 -5.04
N ALA A 32 3.59 8.41 -4.13
CA ALA A 32 3.03 8.52 -2.78
C ALA A 32 3.87 7.75 -1.76
N ASN A 33 3.86 8.22 -0.51
CA ASN A 33 4.35 7.40 0.58
C ASN A 33 3.37 6.26 0.89
N TYR A 34 3.86 5.16 1.46
CA TYR A 34 3.01 4.04 1.89
C TYR A 34 3.51 3.43 3.21
N GLY A 35 2.77 2.47 3.73
CA GLY A 35 3.16 1.73 4.93
C GLY A 35 2.85 2.46 6.23
N SER A 36 3.71 2.30 7.24
CA SER A 36 3.42 2.69 8.64
C SER A 36 3.04 4.16 8.81
N HIS A 37 3.57 5.04 7.98
CA HIS A 37 3.23 6.46 8.00
C HIS A 37 1.79 6.76 7.56
N ASN A 38 1.21 5.93 6.67
CA ASN A 38 -0.18 6.07 6.26
C ASN A 38 -1.17 5.58 7.32
N TYR A 39 -0.69 4.81 8.29
CA TYR A 39 -1.52 4.25 9.36
C TYR A 39 -1.38 4.99 10.69
N ASN A 40 -0.44 5.93 10.79
CA ASN A 40 0.01 6.54 12.04
C ASN A 40 0.63 5.53 13.02
N LEU A 41 1.32 4.53 12.48
CA LEU A 41 2.02 3.46 13.21
C LEU A 41 3.53 3.49 12.96
N ASP A 42 4.05 4.63 12.51
CA ASP A 42 5.48 4.86 12.38
C ASP A 42 6.13 5.04 13.77
N VAL A 43 7.36 4.59 13.88
CA VAL A 43 8.20 4.79 15.06
C VAL A 43 9.18 5.91 14.74
N ASN A 44 9.37 6.81 15.67
CA ASN A 44 10.38 7.86 15.57
C ASN A 44 10.87 8.21 16.97
N ASN A 45 11.82 7.41 17.45
CA ASN A 45 12.51 7.60 18.71
C ASN A 45 14.01 7.43 18.52
N ASP A 46 14.79 7.59 19.59
CA ASP A 46 16.26 7.52 19.55
C ASP A 46 16.79 6.10 19.21
N GLU A 47 15.99 5.06 19.45
CA GLU A 47 16.37 3.66 19.21
C GLU A 47 16.00 3.19 17.81
N TYR A 48 14.94 3.74 17.21
CA TYR A 48 14.41 3.29 15.93
C TYR A 48 13.67 4.41 15.20
N GLN A 49 13.92 4.52 13.91
CA GLN A 49 13.16 5.36 12.99
C GLN A 49 12.55 4.49 11.90
N SER A 50 11.27 4.65 11.64
CA SER A 50 10.62 3.99 10.51
C SER A 50 11.07 4.60 9.20
N ASP A 51 11.41 3.75 8.24
CA ASP A 51 11.70 4.14 6.87
C ASP A 51 10.48 4.84 6.25
N ILE A 52 10.72 5.74 5.32
CA ILE A 52 9.67 6.35 4.51
C ILE A 52 9.76 5.71 3.12
N ASP A 53 8.98 4.65 2.96
CA ASP A 53 8.87 3.96 1.68
C ASP A 53 7.89 4.69 0.76
N THR A 54 8.15 4.64 -0.55
CA THR A 54 7.34 5.30 -1.58
C THR A 54 6.98 4.34 -2.70
N LYS A 55 5.86 4.61 -3.37
CA LYS A 55 5.47 3.96 -4.63
C LYS A 55 5.34 5.01 -5.72
N VAL A 56 5.96 4.73 -6.85
CA VAL A 56 5.94 5.58 -8.03
C VAL A 56 5.27 4.86 -9.19
N ILE A 57 4.26 5.47 -9.76
CA ILE A 57 3.57 4.97 -10.95
C ILE A 57 4.11 5.72 -12.17
N ILE A 58 4.59 4.96 -13.15
CA ILE A 58 5.17 5.49 -14.39
C ILE A 58 4.29 5.20 -15.60
N LEU A 59 4.49 5.97 -16.65
CA LEU A 59 3.82 5.80 -17.94
C LEU A 59 4.75 5.10 -18.92
N PRO A 60 4.24 4.14 -19.73
CA PRO A 60 5.01 3.48 -20.77
C PRO A 60 5.34 4.45 -21.92
N THR A 61 6.42 4.14 -22.63
CA THR A 61 6.77 4.76 -23.91
C THR A 61 5.97 4.15 -25.07
N LEU A 62 5.96 4.81 -26.23
CA LEU A 62 5.37 4.25 -27.45
C LEU A 62 6.07 2.96 -27.86
N GLU A 63 7.39 2.93 -27.78
CA GLU A 63 8.20 1.77 -28.14
C GLU A 63 7.86 0.56 -27.25
N GLU A 64 7.73 0.76 -25.93
CA GLU A 64 7.33 -0.31 -24.99
C GLU A 64 5.94 -0.87 -25.32
N LEU A 65 5.01 -0.04 -25.79
CA LEU A 65 3.68 -0.47 -26.19
C LEU A 65 3.72 -1.24 -27.53
N VAL A 66 4.45 -0.74 -28.52
CA VAL A 66 4.57 -1.38 -29.87
C VAL A 66 5.24 -2.75 -29.77
N HIS A 67 6.31 -2.84 -28.96
CA HIS A 67 7.02 -4.10 -28.73
C HIS A 67 6.38 -4.99 -27.68
N ASN A 68 5.28 -4.54 -27.07
CA ASN A 68 4.60 -5.28 -25.98
C ASN A 68 5.56 -5.73 -24.89
N THR A 69 6.47 -4.83 -24.48
CA THR A 69 7.46 -5.14 -23.45
C THR A 69 6.77 -5.34 -22.11
N LYS A 70 7.36 -6.22 -21.27
CA LYS A 70 6.85 -6.48 -19.94
C LYS A 70 6.81 -5.16 -19.14
N PRO A 71 5.66 -4.83 -18.50
CA PRO A 71 5.55 -3.65 -17.66
C PRO A 71 6.60 -3.61 -16.56
N VAL A 72 7.20 -2.45 -16.34
CA VAL A 72 8.20 -2.25 -15.29
C VAL A 72 7.59 -2.49 -13.91
N SER A 73 8.29 -3.27 -13.10
CA SER A 73 8.00 -3.45 -11.67
C SER A 73 9.32 -3.74 -10.97
N THR A 74 9.90 -2.73 -10.33
CA THR A 74 11.22 -2.78 -9.69
C THR A 74 11.27 -1.88 -8.47
N THR A 75 12.31 -2.00 -7.67
CA THR A 75 12.54 -1.19 -6.47
C THR A 75 13.93 -0.58 -6.55
N ILE A 76 14.05 0.68 -6.12
CA ILE A 76 15.32 1.38 -5.93
C ILE A 76 15.45 1.88 -4.50
N GLU A 77 16.67 2.08 -4.02
CA GLU A 77 16.93 2.72 -2.73
C GLU A 77 16.87 4.24 -2.89
N ILE A 78 16.28 4.90 -1.89
CA ILE A 78 16.28 6.35 -1.71
C ILE A 78 16.83 6.70 -0.32
N SER A 79 17.08 7.98 -0.05
CA SER A 79 17.72 8.39 1.22
C SER A 79 16.91 8.02 2.47
N THR A 80 15.61 7.84 2.35
CA THR A 80 14.68 7.60 3.47
C THR A 80 14.10 6.19 3.55
N GLY A 81 14.34 5.34 2.55
CA GLY A 81 13.78 3.99 2.46
C GLY A 81 13.84 3.43 1.04
N GLN A 82 12.79 2.75 0.62
CA GLN A 82 12.68 2.16 -0.71
C GLN A 82 11.63 2.85 -1.56
N CYS A 83 11.88 2.90 -2.85
CA CYS A 83 10.94 3.39 -3.85
C CYS A 83 10.55 2.25 -4.80
N ASP A 84 9.32 1.79 -4.69
CA ASP A 84 8.73 0.81 -5.61
C ASP A 84 8.24 1.51 -6.87
N ILE A 85 8.82 1.18 -8.02
CA ILE A 85 8.44 1.72 -9.33
C ILE A 85 7.53 0.72 -10.04
N LYS A 86 6.38 1.19 -10.49
CA LYS A 86 5.43 0.35 -11.21
C LYS A 86 4.82 1.06 -12.41
N ASP A 87 4.89 0.42 -13.56
CA ASP A 87 4.17 0.85 -14.77
C ASP A 87 2.65 0.80 -14.53
N ILE A 88 1.91 1.79 -15.04
CA ILE A 88 0.44 1.85 -14.90
C ILE A 88 -0.24 0.57 -15.44
N ARG A 89 0.33 -0.08 -16.47
CA ARG A 89 -0.16 -1.36 -17.02
C ARG A 89 -0.09 -2.51 -16.02
N ALA A 90 0.81 -2.44 -15.03
CA ALA A 90 0.92 -3.39 -13.93
C ALA A 90 0.21 -2.90 -12.66
N PHE A 91 0.16 -1.58 -12.46
CA PHE A 91 -0.50 -0.97 -11.30
C PHE A 91 -2.01 -1.20 -11.29
N VAL A 92 -2.70 -0.88 -12.39
CA VAL A 92 -4.17 -1.00 -12.44
C VAL A 92 -4.64 -2.44 -12.23
N PRO A 93 -4.10 -3.48 -12.90
CA PRO A 93 -4.45 -4.86 -12.58
C PRO A 93 -4.21 -5.26 -11.13
N THR A 94 -3.17 -4.70 -10.48
CA THR A 94 -2.88 -4.95 -9.05
C THR A 94 -3.90 -4.24 -8.15
N LEU A 95 -4.27 -3.01 -8.47
CA LEU A 95 -5.31 -2.26 -7.79
C LEU A 95 -6.66 -2.99 -7.85
N LEU A 96 -6.99 -3.54 -9.02
CA LEU A 96 -8.22 -4.29 -9.27
C LEU A 96 -8.30 -5.64 -8.52
N LYS A 97 -7.18 -6.14 -7.97
CA LYS A 97 -7.18 -7.26 -7.02
C LYS A 97 -7.54 -6.83 -5.60
N ALA A 98 -7.84 -5.54 -5.41
CA ALA A 98 -8.19 -4.94 -4.12
C ALA A 98 -7.16 -5.25 -3.01
N ASN A 99 -5.86 -5.29 -3.36
CA ASN A 99 -4.81 -5.43 -2.36
C ASN A 99 -4.69 -4.14 -1.57
N ILE A 100 -4.84 -4.24 -0.24
CA ILE A 100 -4.88 -3.09 0.68
C ILE A 100 -3.62 -2.21 0.57
N GLN A 101 -2.44 -2.80 0.30
CA GLN A 101 -1.17 -2.07 0.15
C GLN A 101 -1.09 -1.26 -1.16
N PHE A 102 -1.95 -1.54 -2.13
CA PHE A 102 -2.07 -0.75 -3.36
C PHE A 102 -3.23 0.24 -3.31
N LEU A 103 -4.29 -0.09 -2.58
CA LEU A 103 -5.38 0.84 -2.33
C LEU A 103 -4.91 2.04 -1.49
N GLU A 104 -4.09 1.79 -0.47
CA GLU A 104 -3.64 2.81 0.48
C GLU A 104 -2.85 3.96 -0.15
N ILE A 105 -2.14 3.73 -1.27
CA ILE A 105 -1.37 4.81 -1.91
C ILE A 105 -2.26 5.89 -2.51
N LEU A 106 -3.49 5.55 -2.91
CA LEU A 106 -4.48 6.53 -3.39
C LEU A 106 -5.02 7.42 -2.26
N MET A 107 -4.83 7.01 -1.00
CA MET A 107 -5.22 7.73 0.22
C MET A 107 -4.01 8.16 1.05
N ALA A 108 -2.82 8.21 0.45
CA ALA A 108 -1.56 8.51 1.14
C ALA A 108 -1.56 9.90 1.79
N ARG A 109 -0.82 10.03 2.88
CA ARG A 109 -0.66 11.30 3.59
C ARG A 109 0.14 12.32 2.78
N SER A 110 1.07 11.86 1.98
CA SER A 110 1.82 12.68 1.04
C SER A 110 1.86 12.04 -0.32
N SER A 111 1.53 12.80 -1.34
CA SER A 111 1.57 12.35 -2.73
C SER A 111 1.96 13.49 -3.65
N TRP A 112 2.48 13.11 -4.81
CA TRP A 112 2.73 13.99 -5.93
C TRP A 112 2.02 13.44 -7.17
N ILE A 113 1.37 14.31 -7.91
CA ILE A 113 0.69 13.96 -9.15
C ILE A 113 1.28 14.83 -10.26
N ASN A 114 1.61 14.23 -11.38
CA ASN A 114 2.05 14.97 -12.54
C ASN A 114 0.97 15.97 -12.95
N PRO A 115 1.28 17.30 -12.99
CA PRO A 115 0.29 18.33 -13.26
C PRO A 115 -0.47 18.13 -14.57
N LEU A 116 0.16 17.53 -15.58
CA LEU A 116 -0.46 17.28 -16.89
C LEU A 116 -1.59 16.25 -16.85
N TYR A 117 -1.56 15.35 -15.88
CA TYR A 117 -2.52 14.24 -15.72
C TYR A 117 -3.32 14.34 -14.42
N LYS A 118 -3.20 15.46 -13.69
CA LYS A 118 -3.80 15.60 -12.35
C LYS A 118 -5.30 15.30 -12.35
N GLN A 119 -6.05 15.90 -13.28
CA GLN A 119 -7.50 15.70 -13.36
C GLN A 119 -7.84 14.24 -13.69
N ASP A 120 -7.10 13.64 -14.63
CA ASP A 120 -7.34 12.26 -15.05
C ASP A 120 -7.01 11.28 -13.92
N PHE A 121 -5.91 11.53 -13.17
CA PHE A 121 -5.51 10.65 -12.07
C PHE A 121 -6.37 10.81 -10.83
N MET A 122 -6.83 12.03 -10.51
CA MET A 122 -7.73 12.25 -9.37
C MET A 122 -9.01 11.44 -9.49
N TRP A 123 -9.44 11.10 -10.70
CA TRP A 123 -10.58 10.20 -10.88
C TRP A 123 -10.37 8.84 -10.17
N PHE A 124 -9.15 8.29 -10.14
CA PHE A 124 -8.84 7.05 -9.41
C PHE A 124 -9.03 7.22 -7.91
N VAL A 125 -8.60 8.36 -7.38
CA VAL A 125 -8.73 8.69 -5.95
C VAL A 125 -10.20 8.87 -5.58
N ASP A 126 -10.95 9.62 -6.38
CA ASP A 126 -12.36 9.95 -6.10
C ASP A 126 -13.29 8.73 -6.18
N ASN A 127 -12.92 7.70 -6.94
CA ASN A 127 -13.73 6.51 -7.14
C ASN A 127 -13.26 5.27 -6.34
N ILE A 128 -12.27 5.43 -5.44
CA ILE A 128 -11.70 4.29 -4.70
C ILE A 128 -12.73 3.54 -3.85
N GLU A 129 -13.61 4.25 -3.17
CA GLU A 129 -14.64 3.63 -2.32
C GLU A 129 -15.64 2.81 -3.14
N SER A 130 -15.98 3.28 -4.33
CA SER A 130 -16.86 2.54 -5.25
C SER A 130 -16.19 1.27 -5.77
N LEU A 131 -14.90 1.35 -6.12
CA LEU A 131 -14.12 0.17 -6.49
C LEU A 131 -14.05 -0.85 -5.36
N ILE A 132 -13.79 -0.40 -4.13
CA ILE A 132 -13.69 -1.27 -2.96
C ILE A 132 -15.02 -1.98 -2.70
N LYS A 133 -16.12 -1.24 -2.77
CA LYS A 133 -17.48 -1.81 -2.59
C LYS A 133 -17.78 -2.87 -3.64
N GLU A 134 -17.48 -2.60 -4.91
CA GLU A 134 -17.66 -3.57 -6.00
C GLU A 134 -16.73 -4.78 -5.84
N SER A 135 -15.48 -4.57 -5.40
CA SER A 135 -14.47 -5.61 -5.24
C SER A 135 -14.40 -6.15 -3.80
N LYS A 136 -15.50 -6.09 -3.05
CA LYS A 136 -15.57 -6.50 -1.63
C LYS A 136 -15.01 -7.92 -1.41
N ASN A 137 -15.46 -8.87 -2.22
CA ASN A 137 -15.04 -10.27 -2.06
C ASN A 137 -13.54 -10.47 -2.38
N GLU A 138 -13.02 -9.76 -3.37
CA GLU A 138 -11.59 -9.75 -3.70
C GLU A 138 -10.75 -9.15 -2.57
N LEU A 139 -11.20 -8.02 -2.00
CA LEU A 139 -10.57 -7.40 -0.85
C LEU A 139 -10.50 -8.36 0.34
N LEU A 140 -11.61 -8.99 0.68
CA LEU A 140 -11.69 -9.95 1.79
C LEU A 140 -10.76 -11.14 1.57
N LYS A 141 -10.75 -11.72 0.35
CA LYS A 141 -9.81 -12.80 -0.02
C LYS A 141 -8.35 -12.35 0.06
N SER A 142 -8.07 -11.12 -0.39
CA SER A 142 -6.73 -10.52 -0.31
C SER A 142 -6.28 -10.37 1.15
N ILE A 143 -7.16 -9.87 2.04
CA ILE A 143 -6.90 -9.73 3.48
C ILE A 143 -6.59 -11.09 4.10
N LYS A 144 -7.42 -12.12 3.84
CA LYS A 144 -7.21 -13.48 4.34
C LYS A 144 -5.87 -14.06 3.87
N GLY A 145 -5.56 -13.90 2.57
CA GLY A 145 -4.29 -14.34 1.99
C GLY A 145 -3.08 -13.65 2.61
N MET A 146 -3.14 -12.34 2.78
CA MET A 146 -2.09 -11.57 3.46
C MET A 146 -1.89 -12.00 4.91
N CYS A 147 -2.97 -12.28 5.65
CA CYS A 147 -2.89 -12.75 7.02
C CYS A 147 -2.08 -14.06 7.12
N TYR A 148 -2.41 -15.06 6.29
CA TYR A 148 -1.66 -16.33 6.24
C TYR A 148 -0.20 -16.15 5.79
N GLU A 149 0.07 -15.23 4.85
CA GLU A 149 1.44 -14.91 4.45
C GLU A 149 2.25 -14.36 5.65
N LYS A 150 1.67 -13.43 6.41
CA LYS A 150 2.34 -12.82 7.56
C LYS A 150 2.51 -13.79 8.72
N GLU A 151 1.56 -14.69 8.94
CA GLU A 151 1.67 -15.77 9.93
C GLU A 151 2.84 -16.71 9.59
N LYS A 152 2.95 -17.18 8.33
CA LYS A 152 4.08 -18.00 7.89
C LYS A 152 5.42 -17.27 8.01
N ALA A 153 5.44 -15.96 7.77
CA ALA A 153 6.64 -15.15 7.86
C ALA A 153 7.05 -14.82 9.30
N LEU A 154 6.16 -14.97 10.28
CA LEU A 154 6.33 -14.52 11.66
C LEU A 154 7.63 -15.05 12.32
N CYS A 155 7.92 -16.32 12.14
CA CYS A 155 9.12 -16.97 12.70
C CYS A 155 10.12 -17.40 11.62
N HIS A 156 9.89 -17.02 10.34
CA HIS A 156 10.77 -17.45 9.27
C HIS A 156 12.04 -16.60 9.21
N PRO A 157 13.26 -17.22 9.29
CA PRO A 157 14.51 -16.49 9.37
C PRO A 157 15.01 -15.99 8.02
N TYR A 158 14.25 -15.11 7.36
CA TYR A 158 14.74 -14.44 6.15
C TYR A 158 16.06 -13.71 6.42
N PRO A 159 17.01 -13.66 5.47
CA PRO A 159 18.34 -13.08 5.69
C PRO A 159 18.30 -11.70 6.34
N THR A 160 17.39 -10.83 5.92
CA THR A 160 17.25 -9.44 6.39
C THR A 160 16.75 -9.31 7.82
N ILE A 161 16.01 -10.32 8.32
CA ILE A 161 15.38 -10.29 9.67
C ILE A 161 15.84 -11.42 10.57
N LYS A 162 16.80 -12.28 10.12
CA LYS A 162 17.30 -13.42 10.89
C LYS A 162 17.74 -13.01 12.31
N TRP A 163 18.41 -11.87 12.45
CA TRP A 163 18.84 -11.35 13.74
C TRP A 163 17.68 -11.09 14.73
N LYS A 164 16.47 -10.74 14.23
CA LYS A 164 15.28 -10.59 15.06
C LYS A 164 14.78 -11.94 15.54
N ILE A 165 14.74 -12.92 14.63
CA ILE A 165 14.31 -14.28 14.96
C ILE A 165 15.27 -14.90 15.98
N ASP A 166 16.58 -14.73 15.79
CA ASP A 166 17.60 -15.22 16.73
C ASP A 166 17.47 -14.55 18.12
N LYS A 167 17.05 -13.27 18.18
CA LYS A 167 16.94 -12.49 19.41
C LYS A 167 15.61 -12.69 20.15
N TRP A 168 14.49 -12.68 19.42
CA TRP A 168 13.14 -12.67 20.01
C TRP A 168 12.29 -13.89 19.64
N GLY A 169 12.72 -14.72 18.69
CA GLY A 169 12.00 -15.88 18.18
C GLY A 169 10.95 -15.53 17.12
N TYR A 170 10.66 -14.24 16.87
CA TYR A 170 9.66 -13.79 15.91
C TYR A 170 9.97 -12.40 15.37
N ASP A 171 9.36 -12.02 14.22
CA ASP A 171 9.36 -10.66 13.71
C ASP A 171 8.05 -9.94 14.06
N GLY A 172 8.11 -9.03 15.01
CA GLY A 172 6.95 -8.26 15.48
C GLY A 172 6.26 -7.43 14.37
N LYS A 173 6.97 -7.10 13.28
CA LYS A 173 6.39 -6.44 12.11
C LYS A 173 5.31 -7.33 11.45
N GLN A 174 5.49 -8.64 11.43
CA GLN A 174 4.50 -9.56 10.88
C GLN A 174 3.27 -9.66 11.77
N LEU A 175 3.45 -9.81 13.10
CA LEU A 175 2.34 -9.82 14.05
C LEU A 175 1.51 -8.53 13.96
N HIS A 176 2.18 -7.39 13.96
CA HIS A 176 1.54 -6.09 13.77
C HIS A 176 0.69 -6.02 12.49
N HIS A 177 1.18 -6.59 11.38
CA HIS A 177 0.41 -6.64 10.14
C HIS A 177 -0.85 -7.49 10.27
N ILE A 178 -0.77 -8.67 10.92
CA ILE A 178 -1.92 -9.56 11.16
C ILE A 178 -2.99 -8.82 11.98
N MET A 179 -2.61 -8.21 13.10
CA MET A 179 -3.53 -7.47 13.97
C MET A 179 -4.23 -6.34 13.22
N ARG A 180 -3.46 -5.56 12.43
CA ARG A 180 -3.98 -4.46 11.62
C ARG A 180 -5.01 -4.89 10.57
N LEU A 181 -4.85 -6.07 9.97
CA LEU A 181 -5.82 -6.61 9.01
C LEU A 181 -7.16 -6.90 9.68
N LYS A 182 -7.14 -7.39 10.93
CA LYS A 182 -8.37 -7.59 11.71
C LYS A 182 -9.04 -6.27 12.07
N ASP A 183 -8.26 -5.29 12.55
CA ASP A 183 -8.80 -3.97 12.88
C ASP A 183 -9.38 -3.25 11.65
N PHE A 184 -8.77 -3.44 10.47
CA PHE A 184 -9.34 -2.91 9.23
C PHE A 184 -10.72 -3.52 8.93
N ILE A 185 -10.89 -4.84 9.12
CA ILE A 185 -12.20 -5.49 8.94
C ILE A 185 -13.23 -4.85 9.88
N ASP A 186 -12.88 -4.64 11.14
CA ASP A 186 -13.78 -4.05 12.13
C ASP A 186 -14.15 -2.61 11.76
N ASN A 187 -13.15 -1.79 11.50
CA ASN A 187 -13.34 -0.39 11.17
C ASN A 187 -14.14 -0.18 9.88
N TYR A 188 -13.82 -0.95 8.84
CA TYR A 188 -14.40 -0.73 7.51
C TYR A 188 -15.78 -1.39 7.37
N PHE A 189 -15.93 -2.66 7.77
CA PHE A 189 -17.15 -3.43 7.54
C PHE A 189 -18.18 -3.35 8.66
N TYR A 190 -17.76 -3.11 9.90
CA TYR A 190 -18.68 -3.03 11.04
C TYR A 190 -18.90 -1.60 11.52
N ASP A 191 -17.85 -0.79 11.60
CA ASP A 191 -17.95 0.63 12.00
C ASP A 191 -18.30 1.55 10.82
N ASN A 192 -18.40 1.04 9.60
CA ASN A 192 -18.71 1.79 8.37
C ASN A 192 -17.78 2.99 8.13
N ARG A 193 -16.52 2.90 8.53
CA ARG A 193 -15.53 3.95 8.22
C ARG A 193 -15.16 3.90 6.74
N THR A 194 -14.79 5.04 6.17
CA THR A 194 -14.18 5.04 4.83
C THR A 194 -12.84 4.31 4.88
N PHE A 195 -12.34 3.86 3.73
CA PHE A 195 -11.06 3.15 3.64
C PHE A 195 -9.93 3.90 4.35
N LYS A 196 -9.83 5.22 4.12
CA LYS A 196 -8.82 6.08 4.74
C LYS A 196 -8.86 6.03 6.26
N TYR A 197 -10.04 6.12 6.86
CA TYR A 197 -10.20 6.05 8.32
C TYR A 197 -10.21 4.62 8.84
N GLY A 198 -10.48 3.64 7.99
CA GLY A 198 -10.39 2.22 8.33
C GLY A 198 -8.96 1.74 8.59
N ILE A 199 -7.97 2.35 7.91
CA ILE A 199 -6.55 2.02 8.09
C ILE A 199 -5.82 2.91 9.10
N TRP A 200 -6.45 4.00 9.57
CA TRP A 200 -5.82 5.02 10.41
C TRP A 200 -6.01 4.75 11.90
N TYR A 201 -4.98 5.03 12.69
CA TYR A 201 -5.02 4.99 14.16
C TYR A 201 -4.79 6.39 14.72
N GLU A 202 -5.73 6.87 15.54
CA GLU A 202 -5.56 8.12 16.29
C GLU A 202 -4.48 7.95 17.38
N GLU A 203 -3.92 9.07 17.87
CA GLU A 203 -2.85 9.03 18.87
C GLU A 203 -3.29 8.35 20.17
N GLU A 204 -4.52 8.59 20.58
CA GLU A 204 -5.13 8.08 21.82
C GLU A 204 -5.78 6.70 21.66
N ASP A 205 -5.75 6.11 20.45
CA ASP A 205 -6.36 4.79 20.24
C ASP A 205 -5.58 3.72 21.03
N PRO A 206 -6.21 3.03 22.00
CA PRO A 206 -5.53 2.02 22.80
C PRO A 206 -5.00 0.86 21.94
N ARG A 207 -5.60 0.58 20.78
CA ARG A 207 -5.12 -0.41 19.83
C ARG A 207 -3.77 -0.02 19.24
N LYS A 208 -3.52 1.29 19.07
CA LYS A 208 -2.22 1.79 18.61
C LYS A 208 -1.09 1.37 19.56
N GLN A 209 -1.28 1.49 20.86
CA GLN A 209 -0.27 1.08 21.85
C GLN A 209 0.03 -0.41 21.74
N LEU A 210 -1.02 -1.22 21.60
CA LEU A 210 -0.90 -2.67 21.45
C LEU A 210 -0.16 -3.04 20.16
N MET A 211 -0.52 -2.40 19.05
CA MET A 211 0.16 -2.52 17.76
C MET A 211 1.65 -2.20 17.86
N MET A 212 1.99 -1.14 18.60
CA MET A 212 3.38 -0.73 18.79
C MET A 212 4.17 -1.71 19.66
N GLN A 213 3.56 -2.32 20.70
CA GLN A 213 4.19 -3.38 21.47
C GLN A 213 4.50 -4.60 20.60
N ALA A 214 3.55 -5.01 19.75
CA ALA A 214 3.76 -6.10 18.79
C ALA A 214 4.89 -5.76 17.81
N LYS A 215 4.81 -4.60 17.13
CA LYS A 215 5.77 -4.15 16.11
C LYS A 215 7.21 -4.09 16.63
N LEU A 216 7.39 -3.67 17.88
CA LEU A 216 8.70 -3.50 18.52
C LEU A 216 9.21 -4.76 19.23
N ASN A 217 8.62 -5.92 19.01
CA ASN A 217 9.00 -7.19 19.65
C ASN A 217 9.00 -7.12 21.20
N LYS A 218 8.07 -6.34 21.80
CA LYS A 218 7.96 -6.19 23.26
C LYS A 218 7.12 -7.28 23.93
N LEU A 219 6.48 -8.14 23.15
CA LEU A 219 5.68 -9.26 23.68
C LEU A 219 6.57 -10.49 23.86
N PRO A 220 6.33 -11.31 24.92
CA PRO A 220 6.95 -12.63 25.03
C PRO A 220 6.60 -13.50 23.82
N LEU A 221 7.53 -14.34 23.36
CA LEU A 221 7.35 -15.21 22.19
C LEU A 221 6.03 -15.99 22.22
N LYS A 222 5.74 -16.66 23.35
CA LYS A 222 4.49 -17.43 23.49
C LYS A 222 3.26 -16.56 23.24
N GLN A 223 3.22 -15.37 23.85
CA GLN A 223 2.09 -14.44 23.67
C GLN A 223 1.98 -13.95 22.23
N ALA A 224 3.11 -13.69 21.56
CA ALA A 224 3.13 -13.26 20.17
C ALA A 224 2.57 -14.34 19.22
N LEU A 225 2.92 -15.62 19.48
CA LEU A 225 2.40 -16.76 18.72
C LEU A 225 0.91 -16.99 18.97
N ASP A 226 0.49 -16.97 20.25
CA ASP A 226 -0.92 -17.12 20.64
C ASP A 226 -1.76 -16.01 19.98
N TRP A 227 -1.27 -14.77 19.97
CA TRP A 227 -1.98 -13.66 19.31
C TRP A 227 -2.02 -13.80 17.79
N ALA A 228 -0.94 -14.22 17.16
CA ALA A 228 -0.94 -14.46 15.71
C ALA A 228 -2.02 -15.49 15.32
N ASP A 229 -2.08 -16.61 16.03
CA ASP A 229 -3.09 -17.64 15.81
C ASP A 229 -4.53 -17.10 16.03
N ILE A 230 -4.76 -16.42 17.17
CA ILE A 230 -6.07 -15.83 17.50
C ILE A 230 -6.50 -14.85 16.41
N TYR A 231 -5.65 -13.90 16.03
CA TYR A 231 -6.01 -12.88 15.03
C TYR A 231 -6.18 -13.48 13.62
N CYS A 232 -5.37 -14.47 13.22
CA CYS A 232 -5.55 -15.17 11.94
C CYS A 232 -6.88 -15.94 11.90
N ASN A 233 -7.23 -16.62 13.00
CA ASN A 233 -8.51 -17.31 13.10
C ASN A 233 -9.70 -16.33 13.07
N LEU A 234 -9.59 -15.18 13.76
CA LEU A 234 -10.59 -14.11 13.71
C LEU A 234 -10.74 -13.55 12.29
N VAL A 235 -9.63 -13.21 11.61
CA VAL A 235 -9.66 -12.74 10.22
C VAL A 235 -10.32 -13.76 9.30
N SER A 236 -9.93 -15.04 9.40
CA SER A 236 -10.52 -16.09 8.57
C SER A 236 -12.02 -16.20 8.77
N ARG A 237 -12.46 -16.25 10.02
CA ARG A 237 -13.88 -16.35 10.36
C ARG A 237 -14.70 -15.16 9.87
N GLU A 238 -14.20 -13.93 10.09
CA GLU A 238 -14.91 -12.73 9.65
C GLU A 238 -14.94 -12.60 8.13
N VAL A 239 -13.89 -12.97 7.44
CA VAL A 239 -13.85 -13.02 5.98
C VAL A 239 -14.88 -14.02 5.45
N ASP A 240 -14.93 -15.26 6.00
CA ASP A 240 -15.87 -16.29 5.58
C ASP A 240 -17.34 -15.87 5.85
N ARG A 241 -17.58 -15.04 6.89
CA ARG A 241 -18.89 -14.48 7.22
C ARG A 241 -19.30 -13.33 6.28
N LEU A 242 -18.34 -12.49 5.88
CA LEU A 242 -18.58 -11.27 5.10
C LEU A 242 -18.62 -11.51 3.59
N ILE A 243 -17.97 -12.59 3.10
CA ILE A 243 -18.03 -12.98 1.70
C ILE A 243 -19.48 -13.38 1.39
N ASP A 244 -20.04 -12.69 0.41
CA ASP A 244 -21.31 -13.05 -0.19
C ASP A 244 -21.10 -13.73 -1.55
N GLY A 245 -22.08 -14.43 -2.04
CA GLY A 245 -22.03 -15.08 -3.35
C GLY A 245 -22.30 -14.12 -4.53
N ILE A 246 -22.34 -12.80 -4.29
CA ILE A 246 -22.70 -11.81 -5.29
C ILE A 246 -21.48 -11.53 -6.16
N PRO A 247 -21.50 -11.84 -7.47
CA PRO A 247 -20.40 -11.50 -8.37
C PRO A 247 -20.26 -9.97 -8.48
N SER A 248 -19.00 -9.50 -8.59
CA SER A 248 -18.73 -8.12 -9.01
C SER A 248 -19.36 -7.85 -10.38
N THR A 249 -20.00 -6.70 -10.55
CA THR A 249 -20.52 -6.27 -11.87
C THR A 249 -19.42 -6.05 -12.87
N GLY A 250 -18.22 -5.74 -12.40
CA GLY A 250 -17.06 -5.41 -13.22
C GLY A 250 -17.11 -3.99 -13.79
N GLU A 251 -18.09 -3.18 -13.43
CA GLU A 251 -18.28 -1.83 -13.96
C GLU A 251 -17.12 -0.91 -13.62
N TYR A 252 -16.80 -0.75 -12.33
CA TYR A 252 -15.65 0.07 -11.91
C TYR A 252 -14.32 -0.51 -12.37
N ARG A 253 -14.20 -1.83 -12.43
CA ARG A 253 -13.00 -2.49 -12.98
C ARG A 253 -12.77 -2.08 -14.43
N ALA A 254 -13.80 -2.09 -15.28
CA ALA A 254 -13.73 -1.65 -16.67
C ALA A 254 -13.43 -0.13 -16.78
N LEU A 255 -14.04 0.68 -15.90
CA LEU A 255 -13.79 2.12 -15.85
C LEU A 255 -12.33 2.45 -15.45
N TYR A 256 -11.77 1.76 -14.44
CA TYR A 256 -10.38 1.94 -14.04
C TYR A 256 -9.42 1.60 -15.18
N GLN A 257 -9.65 0.50 -15.90
CA GLN A 257 -8.82 0.14 -17.06
C GLN A 257 -8.93 1.19 -18.15
N ARG A 258 -10.14 1.62 -18.50
CA ARG A 258 -10.36 2.67 -19.51
C ARG A 258 -9.65 3.98 -19.16
N LYS A 259 -9.70 4.40 -17.89
CA LYS A 259 -9.01 5.62 -17.44
C LYS A 259 -7.49 5.50 -17.54
N ALA A 260 -6.93 4.35 -17.24
CA ALA A 260 -5.51 4.10 -17.48
C ALA A 260 -5.15 4.21 -18.95
N ASP A 261 -5.94 3.61 -19.84
CA ASP A 261 -5.72 3.65 -21.28
C ASP A 261 -5.82 5.09 -21.83
N GLU A 262 -6.79 5.88 -21.35
CA GLU A 262 -6.93 7.31 -21.70
C GLU A 262 -5.67 8.11 -21.32
N ILE A 263 -5.10 7.89 -20.12
CA ILE A 263 -3.87 8.55 -19.66
C ILE A 263 -2.68 8.14 -20.55
N ILE A 264 -2.54 6.85 -20.83
CA ILE A 264 -1.48 6.32 -21.71
C ILE A 264 -1.58 6.98 -23.10
N ILE A 265 -2.75 6.96 -23.72
CA ILE A 265 -2.99 7.56 -25.03
C ILE A 265 -2.65 9.05 -25.03
N LYS A 266 -3.05 9.78 -23.99
CA LYS A 266 -2.74 11.21 -23.82
C LYS A 266 -1.23 11.45 -23.76
N ASN A 267 -0.50 10.61 -22.99
CA ASN A 267 0.96 10.68 -22.90
C ASN A 267 1.63 10.47 -24.26
N ILE A 268 1.24 9.43 -24.99
CA ILE A 268 1.83 9.09 -26.29
C ILE A 268 1.56 10.19 -27.31
N LYS A 269 0.32 10.69 -27.41
CA LYS A 269 -0.02 11.81 -28.31
C LYS A 269 0.79 13.07 -28.02
N LYS A 270 1.07 13.35 -26.73
CA LYS A 270 1.91 14.47 -26.34
C LYS A 270 3.35 14.28 -26.82
N LYS A 271 3.94 13.10 -26.54
CA LYS A 271 5.33 12.78 -26.94
C LYS A 271 5.55 12.88 -28.45
N ILE A 272 4.64 12.33 -29.25
CA ILE A 272 4.72 12.43 -30.72
C ILE A 272 4.72 13.89 -31.17
N ARG A 273 3.93 14.78 -30.55
CA ARG A 273 3.89 16.22 -30.90
C ARG A 273 5.15 16.97 -30.47
N GLU A 274 5.85 16.52 -29.42
CA GLU A 274 7.09 17.13 -28.96
C GLU A 274 8.29 16.74 -29.84
N GLU A 275 8.21 15.58 -30.52
CA GLU A 275 9.24 15.06 -31.42
C GLU A 275 9.04 15.47 -32.90
N SER A 276 7.86 16.01 -33.26
CA SER A 276 7.50 16.53 -34.59
C SER A 276 7.81 18.02 -34.72
#